data_34ffefaf98f3826bfb37aca66150a922
#
_entry.id   34ffefaf98f3826bfb37aca66150a922
#
_cell.length_a   1.000
_cell.length_b   1.000
_cell.length_c   1.000
_cell.angle_alpha   90.00
_cell.angle_beta   90.00
_cell.angle_gamma   90.00
#
_symmetry.space_group_name_H-M   'P 1'
#
loop_
_entity.id
_entity.type
_entity.pdbx_description
1 polymer ?
#
loop_
_entity_poly.entity_id
_entity_poly.type
_entity_poly.pdbx_seq_one_letter_code
_entity_poly.pdbx_strand_id
1 'polypeptide(L)'
;DEGHCFRDQLERFCQLKAARASQLAYHLGSMETFMRMVESGKGITFIPELAVLQLNGTQKELVHPFAIPCPTRQIIMLTNRSFIRNTLLNTIVQEVTAAVPKEMLSLKATQVLV
;
A
#
# COMPACT_ATOMS: atom_id res chain seq x y z
N ASP A 1 2.46 -11.34 10.12
CA ASP A 1 2.14 -11.79 8.75
C ASP A 1 1.43 -10.74 7.88
N GLU A 2 1.39 -9.48 8.30
CA GLU A 2 0.67 -8.41 7.57
C GLU A 2 1.32 -8.00 6.24
N GLY A 3 2.55 -8.40 5.96
CA GLY A 3 3.26 -8.03 4.75
C GLY A 3 3.04 -8.91 3.52
N HIS A 4 2.49 -10.11 3.67
CA HIS A 4 2.47 -11.10 2.59
C HIS A 4 1.63 -10.70 1.38
N CYS A 5 0.41 -10.23 1.57
CA CYS A 5 -0.48 -9.86 0.45
C CYS A 5 0.08 -8.69 -0.38
N PHE A 6 0.63 -7.68 0.27
CA PHE A 6 1.22 -6.52 -0.39
C PHE A 6 2.48 -6.91 -1.18
N ARG A 7 3.35 -7.71 -0.59
CA ARG A 7 4.54 -8.24 -1.25
C ARG A 7 4.18 -9.08 -2.47
N ASP A 8 3.25 -10.03 -2.34
CA ASP A 8 2.86 -10.93 -3.43
C ASP A 8 2.25 -10.16 -4.62
N GLN A 9 1.48 -9.11 -4.34
CA GLN A 9 0.95 -8.21 -5.37
C GLN A 9 2.06 -7.47 -6.10
N LEU A 10 3.03 -6.92 -5.38
CA LEU A 10 4.18 -6.22 -5.95
C LEU A 10 5.10 -7.17 -6.75
N GLU A 11 5.36 -8.37 -6.23
CA GLU A 11 6.14 -9.38 -6.95
C GLU A 11 5.50 -9.75 -8.29
N ARG A 12 4.18 -9.88 -8.33
CA ARG A 12 3.44 -10.14 -9.58
C ARG A 12 3.53 -8.97 -10.55
N PHE A 13 3.32 -7.76 -10.07
CA PHE A 13 3.35 -6.57 -10.90
C PHE A 13 4.74 -6.26 -11.46
N CYS A 14 5.76 -6.27 -10.61
CA CYS A 14 7.13 -5.92 -11.00
C CYS A 14 7.93 -7.08 -11.60
N GLN A 15 7.35 -8.29 -11.69
CA GLN A 15 8.06 -9.52 -12.10
C GLN A 15 9.35 -9.75 -11.30
N LEU A 16 9.37 -9.35 -10.04
CA LEU A 16 10.55 -9.36 -9.15
C LEU A 16 10.99 -10.78 -8.73
N LYS A 17 10.69 -11.81 -9.52
CA LYS A 17 11.15 -13.19 -9.26
C LYS A 17 12.65 -13.29 -9.05
N ALA A 18 13.43 -12.44 -9.72
CA ALA A 18 14.87 -12.35 -9.56
C ALA A 18 15.31 -11.77 -8.20
N ALA A 19 14.47 -10.96 -7.55
CA ALA A 19 14.79 -10.39 -6.25
C ALA A 19 14.79 -11.42 -5.11
N ARG A 20 14.09 -12.54 -5.29
CA ARG A 20 14.12 -13.68 -4.33
C ARG A 20 15.50 -14.34 -4.24
N ALA A 21 16.31 -14.22 -5.27
CA ALA A 21 17.66 -14.78 -5.30
C ALA A 21 18.71 -13.87 -4.64
N SER A 22 18.36 -12.62 -4.31
CA SER A 22 19.29 -11.73 -3.63
C SER A 22 19.30 -12.07 -2.13
N GLN A 23 20.48 -12.34 -1.59
CA GLN A 23 20.70 -12.60 -0.16
C GLN A 23 20.33 -11.42 0.75
N LEU A 24 19.88 -10.29 0.19
CA LEU A 24 19.51 -9.04 0.86
C LEU A 24 17.98 -8.82 0.95
N ALA A 25 17.17 -9.80 0.57
CA ALA A 25 15.72 -9.70 0.77
C ALA A 25 15.39 -9.93 2.24
N TYR A 26 15.12 -8.87 2.97
CA TYR A 26 14.61 -8.96 4.33
C TYR A 26 13.16 -9.45 4.30
N HIS A 27 12.93 -10.65 4.83
CA HIS A 27 11.62 -11.28 4.85
C HIS A 27 10.75 -10.87 6.05
N LEU A 28 11.35 -10.25 7.06
CA LEU A 28 10.71 -9.89 8.33
C LEU A 28 11.01 -8.42 8.66
N GLY A 29 9.97 -7.64 8.85
CA GLY A 29 10.08 -6.26 9.28
C GLY A 29 8.79 -5.48 9.06
N SER A 30 8.60 -4.41 9.83
CA SER A 30 7.52 -3.47 9.61
C SER A 30 7.85 -2.53 8.43
N MET A 31 6.83 -1.91 7.85
CA MET A 31 7.01 -0.87 6.83
C MET A 31 7.95 0.25 7.32
N GLU A 32 7.83 0.62 8.59
CA GLU A 32 8.70 1.63 9.20
C GLU A 32 10.17 1.21 9.18
N THR A 33 10.47 -0.05 9.51
CA THR A 33 11.84 -0.58 9.45
C THR A 33 12.42 -0.45 8.04
N PHE A 34 11.66 -0.81 7.01
CA PHE A 34 12.11 -0.69 5.62
C PHE A 34 12.31 0.77 5.20
N MET A 35 11.43 1.67 5.63
CA MET A 35 11.60 3.10 5.38
C MET A 35 12.89 3.65 5.99
N ARG A 36 13.21 3.28 7.24
CA ARG A 36 14.47 3.66 7.89
C ARG A 36 15.71 3.12 7.17
N MET A 37 15.62 1.92 6.59
CA MET A 37 16.71 1.37 5.78
C MET A 37 16.93 2.18 4.51
N VAL A 38 15.86 2.58 3.82
CA VAL A 38 15.93 3.44 2.63
C VAL A 38 16.52 4.81 2.98
N GLU A 39 16.10 5.43 4.08
CA GLU A 39 16.67 6.68 4.59
C GLU A 39 18.19 6.58 4.83
N SER A 40 18.66 5.40 5.23
CA SER A 40 20.08 5.10 5.41
C SER A 40 20.82 4.74 4.11
N GLY A 41 20.18 4.90 2.95
CA GLY A 41 20.75 4.56 1.65
C GLY A 41 20.84 3.06 1.37
N LYS A 42 20.12 2.22 2.11
CA LYS A 42 20.19 0.75 1.99
C LYS A 42 19.00 0.19 1.24
N GLY A 43 19.01 0.31 -0.09
CA GLY A 43 18.04 -0.32 -0.96
C GLY A 43 16.81 0.55 -1.25
N ILE A 44 15.75 -0.11 -1.71
CA ILE A 44 14.45 0.49 -2.03
C ILE A 44 13.35 -0.29 -1.33
N THR A 45 12.24 0.38 -1.06
CA THR A 45 11.02 -0.26 -0.57
C THR A 45 9.79 0.31 -1.28
N PHE A 46 8.68 -0.39 -1.19
CA PHE A 46 7.40 0.07 -1.71
C PHE A 46 6.49 0.47 -0.56
N ILE A 47 5.84 1.61 -0.70
CA ILE A 47 4.90 2.11 0.31
C ILE A 47 3.56 2.46 -0.37
N PRO A 48 2.42 2.28 0.30
CA PRO A 48 1.14 2.75 -0.20
C PRO A 48 1.13 4.29 -0.32
N GLU A 49 0.45 4.82 -1.33
CA GLU A 49 0.29 6.27 -1.51
C GLU A 49 -0.27 6.95 -0.26
N LEU A 50 -1.18 6.30 0.46
CA LEU A 50 -1.73 6.81 1.71
C LEU A 50 -0.65 7.01 2.80
N ALA A 51 0.38 6.17 2.83
CA ALA A 51 1.49 6.32 3.76
C ALA A 51 2.37 7.54 3.44
N VAL A 52 2.44 7.96 2.17
CA VAL A 52 3.20 9.14 1.75
C VAL A 52 2.69 10.42 2.41
N LEU A 53 1.40 10.47 2.76
CA LEU A 53 0.79 11.62 3.43
C LEU A 53 1.39 11.88 4.83
N GLN A 54 1.94 10.84 5.47
CA GLN A 54 2.51 10.90 6.82
C GLN A 54 4.02 11.17 6.80
N LEU A 55 4.66 11.19 5.64
CA LEU A 55 6.09 11.42 5.52
C LEU A 55 6.47 12.88 5.78
N ASN A 56 7.65 13.08 6.38
CA ASN A 56 8.26 14.41 6.50
C ASN A 56 8.86 14.88 5.16
N GLY A 57 9.35 16.13 5.12
CA GLY A 57 9.89 16.73 3.90
C GLY A 57 11.02 15.94 3.26
N THR A 58 12.02 15.55 4.05
CA THR A 58 13.19 14.79 3.56
C THR A 58 12.82 13.39 3.07
N GLN A 59 11.88 12.72 3.74
CA GLN A 59 11.38 11.43 3.30
C GLN A 59 10.61 11.52 1.98
N LYS A 60 9.83 12.59 1.78
CA LYS A 60 9.10 12.82 0.53
C LYS A 60 10.01 12.99 -0.68
N GLU A 61 11.22 13.52 -0.50
CA GLU A 61 12.21 13.64 -1.58
C GLU A 61 12.69 12.27 -2.10
N LEU A 62 12.59 11.22 -1.28
CA LEU A 62 12.96 9.86 -1.65
C LEU A 62 11.83 9.09 -2.37
N VAL A 63 10.63 9.68 -2.45
CA VAL A 63 9.47 9.02 -3.04
C VAL A 63 9.45 9.19 -4.55
N HIS A 64 9.39 8.05 -5.26
CA HIS A 64 9.25 8.00 -6.70
C HIS A 64 7.96 7.28 -7.08
N PRO A 65 7.03 7.94 -7.79
CA PRO A 65 5.79 7.29 -8.23
C PRO A 65 6.07 6.22 -9.29
N PHE A 66 5.21 5.22 -9.35
CA PHE A 66 5.23 4.25 -10.44
C PHE A 66 4.90 4.90 -11.79
N ALA A 67 5.45 4.33 -12.87
CA ALA A 67 5.03 4.67 -14.21
C ALA A 67 3.55 4.30 -14.45
N ILE A 68 2.94 4.96 -15.43
CA ILE A 68 1.57 4.66 -15.86
C ILE A 68 1.57 3.43 -16.78
N PRO A 69 0.65 2.46 -16.55
CA PRO A 69 -0.42 2.44 -15.55
C PRO A 69 0.10 2.12 -14.14
N CYS A 70 -0.32 2.94 -13.17
CA CYS A 70 0.12 2.79 -11.77
C CYS A 70 -0.60 1.60 -11.09
N PRO A 71 0.13 0.67 -10.45
CA PRO A 71 -0.48 -0.43 -9.71
C PRO A 71 -1.28 0.10 -8.52
N THR A 72 -2.53 -0.28 -8.45
CA THR A 72 -3.45 0.22 -7.43
C THR A 72 -4.14 -0.94 -6.74
N ARG A 73 -4.22 -0.88 -5.42
CA ARG A 73 -4.90 -1.85 -4.58
C ARG A 73 -6.26 -1.31 -4.14
N GLN A 74 -7.29 -2.11 -4.34
CA GLN A 74 -8.61 -1.80 -3.82
C GLN A 74 -8.74 -2.31 -2.37
N ILE A 75 -9.19 -1.43 -1.49
CA ILE A 75 -9.55 -1.79 -0.11
C ILE A 75 -11.05 -2.01 -0.08
N ILE A 76 -11.47 -3.18 0.38
CA ILE A 76 -12.89 -3.56 0.45
C ILE A 76 -13.25 -3.99 1.86
N MET A 77 -14.49 -3.72 2.25
CA MET A 77 -15.07 -4.20 3.50
C MET A 77 -15.96 -5.41 3.19
N LEU A 78 -15.71 -6.51 3.87
CA LEU A 78 -16.50 -7.73 3.76
C LEU A 78 -17.29 -7.95 5.05
N THR A 79 -18.56 -8.31 4.90
CA THR A 79 -19.43 -8.68 6.01
C THR A 79 -20.17 -9.98 5.71
N ASN A 80 -20.58 -10.68 6.75
CA ASN A 80 -21.45 -11.84 6.59
C ASN A 80 -22.85 -11.37 6.15
N ARG A 81 -23.55 -12.17 5.33
CA ARG A 81 -24.93 -11.88 4.88
C ARG A 81 -25.93 -11.73 6.04
N SER A 82 -25.66 -12.40 7.17
CA SER A 82 -26.47 -12.30 8.38
C SER A 82 -26.09 -11.18 9.34
N PHE A 83 -25.19 -10.26 8.90
CA PHE A 83 -24.80 -9.13 9.73
C PHE A 83 -25.95 -8.13 9.85
N ILE A 84 -26.49 -7.98 11.08
CA ILE A 84 -27.71 -7.20 11.34
C ILE A 84 -27.45 -5.76 11.81
N ARG A 85 -26.18 -5.41 12.17
CA ARG A 85 -25.84 -4.06 12.67
C ARG A 85 -25.44 -3.11 11.53
N ASN A 86 -26.34 -2.92 10.58
CA ASN A 86 -26.10 -2.11 9.39
C ASN A 86 -25.77 -0.63 9.72
N THR A 87 -26.37 -0.07 10.76
CA THR A 87 -26.07 1.31 11.20
C THR A 87 -24.60 1.44 11.61
N LEU A 88 -24.09 0.52 12.41
CA LEU A 88 -22.67 0.50 12.81
C LEU A 88 -21.75 0.36 11.60
N LEU A 89 -22.08 -0.55 10.68
CA LEU A 89 -21.33 -0.74 9.45
C LEU A 89 -21.26 0.54 8.62
N ASN A 90 -22.41 1.17 8.40
CA ASN A 90 -22.50 2.43 7.64
C ASN A 90 -21.70 3.55 8.31
N THR A 91 -21.74 3.65 9.63
CA THR A 91 -20.92 4.63 10.37
C THR A 91 -19.42 4.39 10.13
N ILE A 92 -18.96 3.14 10.25
CA ILE A 92 -17.55 2.80 10.01
C ILE A 92 -17.15 3.16 8.57
N VAL A 93 -17.98 2.81 7.58
CA VAL A 93 -17.72 3.14 6.17
C VAL A 93 -17.62 4.65 5.97
N GLN A 94 -18.53 5.42 6.59
CA GLN A 94 -18.52 6.88 6.49
C GLN A 94 -17.26 7.49 7.09
N GLU A 95 -16.86 7.04 8.30
CA GLU A 95 -15.67 7.54 8.97
C GLU A 95 -14.38 7.20 8.20
N VAL A 96 -14.24 5.96 7.74
CA VAL A 96 -13.09 5.54 6.93
C VAL A 96 -13.03 6.32 5.62
N THR A 97 -14.18 6.48 4.93
CA THR A 97 -14.23 7.22 3.67
C THR A 97 -13.92 8.71 3.87
N ALA A 98 -14.37 9.31 4.98
CA ALA A 98 -14.07 10.70 5.31
C ALA A 98 -12.59 10.94 5.65
N ALA A 99 -11.90 9.93 6.17
CA ALA A 99 -10.48 10.00 6.53
C ALA A 99 -9.53 9.84 5.32
N VAL A 100 -10.04 9.37 4.17
CA VAL A 100 -9.24 9.15 2.95
C VAL A 100 -9.39 10.33 1.99
N PRO A 101 -8.30 10.81 1.34
CA PRO A 101 -8.39 11.84 0.31
C PRO A 101 -9.38 11.47 -0.80
N LYS A 102 -10.19 12.42 -1.21
CA LYS A 102 -11.29 12.18 -2.18
C LYS A 102 -10.79 11.59 -3.50
N GLU A 103 -9.61 12.00 -3.94
CA GLU A 103 -8.95 11.50 -5.15
C GLU A 103 -8.52 10.04 -5.09
N MET A 104 -8.49 9.43 -3.90
CA MET A 104 -8.19 8.01 -3.70
C MET A 104 -9.43 7.13 -3.57
N LEU A 105 -10.63 7.71 -3.55
CA LEU A 105 -11.89 6.98 -3.40
C LEU A 105 -12.40 6.35 -4.71
N SER A 106 -11.79 6.69 -5.83
CA SER A 106 -12.17 6.15 -7.14
C SER A 106 -10.95 5.76 -7.97
N LEU A 107 -11.07 4.69 -8.74
CA LEU A 107 -10.03 4.24 -9.66
C LEU A 107 -9.93 5.21 -10.85
N LYS A 108 -8.73 5.67 -11.15
CA LYS A 108 -8.43 6.56 -12.28
C LYS A 108 -8.06 5.74 -13.52
N ALA A 109 -8.23 6.31 -14.72
CA ALA A 109 -7.84 5.66 -15.98
C ALA A 109 -6.33 5.35 -16.08
N THR A 110 -5.51 6.03 -15.30
CA THR A 110 -4.06 5.83 -15.21
C THR A 110 -3.64 4.76 -14.23
N GLN A 111 -4.60 4.05 -13.62
CA GLN A 111 -4.38 3.06 -12.58
C GLN A 111 -4.85 1.68 -13.04
N VAL A 112 -4.19 0.63 -12.55
CA VAL A 112 -4.55 -0.77 -12.78
C VAL A 112 -4.65 -1.51 -11.46
N LEU A 113 -5.70 -2.28 -11.26
CA LEU A 113 -5.85 -3.13 -10.06
C LEU A 113 -4.88 -4.31 -10.12
N VAL A 114 -4.22 -4.58 -8.99
CA VAL A 114 -3.25 -5.66 -8.80
C VAL A 114 -3.64 -6.57 -7.64
#